data_f41a8050da9acbe24c4a55f3fbe335cb
#
_entry.id   f41a8050da9acbe24c4a55f3fbe335cb
#
_cell.length_a   1.000
_cell.length_b   1.000
_cell.length_c   1.000
_cell.angle_alpha   90.00
_cell.angle_beta   90.00
_cell.angle_gamma   90.00
#
_symmetry.space_group_name_H-M   'P 1'
#
loop_
_entity.id
_entity.type
_entity.pdbx_description
1 polymer ?
#
loop_
_entity_poly.entity_id
_entity_poly.type
_entity_poly.pdbx_seq_one_letter_code
_entity_poly.pdbx_strand_id
1 'polypeptide(L)'
;MISQGGGGKLLGAASIVAFKPFPLLSHYSASKWAVRGMTQAFAMEMAEHKVTVNAYAPGIVGTAMWDLIDEKLGEKTGAKKGETIKKYTNDLIALGRTSVPEDVSSTVSFLASKDSDYMTGQTIVIDGGIIFT
;
A
#
# COMPACT_ATOMS: atom_id res chain seq x y z
N MET A 1 8.01 -11.38 -19.30
CA MET A 1 9.07 -11.80 -18.36
C MET A 1 9.51 -13.24 -18.60
N ILE A 2 8.62 -14.23 -18.47
CA ILE A 2 8.99 -15.66 -18.64
C ILE A 2 9.65 -15.90 -20.00
N SER A 3 9.01 -15.51 -21.09
CA SER A 3 9.54 -15.69 -22.45
C SER A 3 10.81 -14.89 -22.78
N GLN A 4 11.04 -13.80 -22.06
CA GLN A 4 12.26 -12.99 -22.20
C GLN A 4 13.47 -13.64 -21.52
N GLY A 5 13.25 -14.46 -20.51
CA GLY A 5 14.31 -14.99 -19.64
C GLY A 5 14.95 -13.92 -18.76
N GLY A 6 15.93 -14.33 -17.94
CA GLY A 6 16.71 -13.38 -17.12
C GLY A 6 16.06 -12.93 -15.80
N GLY A 7 14.86 -13.40 -15.49
CA GLY A 7 14.17 -13.03 -14.28
C GLY A 7 13.43 -11.68 -14.36
N GLY A 8 13.17 -11.07 -13.21
CA GLY A 8 12.49 -9.78 -13.16
C GLY A 8 11.82 -9.52 -11.81
N LYS A 9 11.10 -8.41 -11.74
CA LYS A 9 10.39 -7.99 -10.53
C LYS A 9 8.95 -7.60 -10.88
N LEU A 10 8.00 -8.18 -10.16
CA LEU A 10 6.58 -7.80 -10.19
C LEU A 10 6.25 -7.05 -8.90
N LEU A 11 5.65 -5.88 -9.01
CA LEU A 11 5.28 -5.07 -7.86
C LEU A 11 3.79 -4.79 -7.87
N GLY A 12 3.11 -5.16 -6.79
CA GLY A 12 1.69 -4.93 -6.57
C GLY A 12 1.43 -3.70 -5.69
N ALA A 13 0.44 -2.89 -6.06
CA ALA A 13 -0.04 -1.79 -5.21
C ALA A 13 -1.15 -2.29 -4.28
N ALA A 14 -0.79 -2.67 -3.05
CA ALA A 14 -1.72 -3.00 -1.99
C ALA A 14 -2.19 -1.73 -1.23
N SER A 15 -2.42 -1.84 0.05
CA SER A 15 -2.74 -0.79 1.02
C SER A 15 -2.69 -1.40 2.42
N ILE A 16 -2.62 -0.59 3.46
CA ILE A 16 -2.78 -1.06 4.84
C ILE A 16 -4.11 -1.79 5.06
N VAL A 17 -5.13 -1.49 4.26
CA VAL A 17 -6.42 -2.21 4.34
C VAL A 17 -6.33 -3.68 3.93
N ALA A 18 -5.23 -4.12 3.31
CA ALA A 18 -4.91 -5.52 3.07
C ALA A 18 -4.43 -6.28 4.32
N PHE A 19 -4.29 -5.60 5.44
CA PHE A 19 -3.91 -6.17 6.73
C PHE A 19 -4.98 -5.95 7.78
N LYS A 20 -5.57 -4.77 7.80
CA LYS A 20 -6.63 -4.37 8.73
C LYS A 20 -7.74 -3.65 7.96
N PRO A 21 -8.94 -4.23 7.88
CA PRO A 21 -10.06 -3.57 7.21
C PRO A 21 -10.54 -2.37 8.02
N PHE A 22 -11.11 -1.39 7.31
CA PHE A 22 -11.71 -0.20 7.92
C PHE A 22 -13.19 -0.10 7.54
N PRO A 23 -14.05 0.45 8.41
CA PRO A 23 -15.46 0.67 8.09
C PRO A 23 -15.64 1.46 6.78
N LEU A 24 -16.72 1.19 6.05
CA LEU A 24 -17.09 1.80 4.77
C LEU A 24 -16.16 1.47 3.59
N LEU A 25 -15.13 0.66 3.80
CA LEU A 25 -14.15 0.27 2.78
C LEU A 25 -14.19 -1.24 2.44
N SER A 26 -15.34 -1.91 2.58
CA SER A 26 -15.44 -3.36 2.40
C SER A 26 -14.97 -3.84 1.02
N HIS A 27 -15.48 -3.21 -0.04
CA HIS A 27 -15.10 -3.54 -1.43
C HIS A 27 -13.62 -3.22 -1.73
N TYR A 28 -13.14 -2.08 -1.22
CA TYR A 28 -11.75 -1.69 -1.37
C TYR A 28 -10.82 -2.63 -0.59
N SER A 29 -11.18 -2.95 0.66
CA SER A 29 -10.44 -3.93 1.47
C SER A 29 -10.36 -5.27 0.75
N ALA A 30 -11.48 -5.80 0.25
CA ALA A 30 -11.49 -7.07 -0.50
C ALA A 30 -10.51 -7.03 -1.68
N SER A 31 -10.51 -5.94 -2.47
CA SER A 31 -9.59 -5.79 -3.60
C SER A 31 -8.12 -5.79 -3.18
N LYS A 32 -7.78 -5.15 -2.06
CA LYS A 32 -6.39 -5.06 -1.58
C LYS A 32 -5.92 -6.33 -0.86
N TRP A 33 -6.83 -7.05 -0.21
CA TRP A 33 -6.56 -8.41 0.27
C TRP A 33 -6.26 -9.36 -0.89
N ALA A 34 -6.98 -9.25 -2.01
CA ALA A 34 -6.71 -10.02 -3.21
C ALA A 34 -5.30 -9.74 -3.76
N VAL A 35 -4.87 -8.46 -3.82
CA VAL A 35 -3.50 -8.11 -4.23
C VAL A 35 -2.46 -8.78 -3.33
N ARG A 36 -2.66 -8.77 -2.01
CA ARG A 36 -1.75 -9.41 -1.06
C ARG A 36 -1.70 -10.94 -1.27
N GLY A 37 -2.86 -11.58 -1.43
CA GLY A 37 -2.95 -13.02 -1.71
C GLY A 37 -2.27 -13.40 -3.02
N MET A 38 -2.54 -12.66 -4.10
CA MET A 38 -1.89 -12.86 -5.40
C MET A 38 -0.37 -12.66 -5.33
N THR A 39 0.10 -11.67 -4.56
CA THR A 39 1.53 -11.44 -4.37
C THR A 39 2.23 -12.69 -3.82
N GLN A 40 1.62 -13.34 -2.84
CA GLN A 40 2.17 -14.57 -2.23
C GLN A 40 2.11 -15.77 -3.18
N ALA A 41 0.98 -15.97 -3.86
CA ALA A 41 0.81 -17.06 -4.80
C ALA A 41 1.78 -16.94 -5.99
N PHE A 42 1.82 -15.77 -6.62
CA PHE A 42 2.73 -15.52 -7.74
C PHE A 42 4.20 -15.58 -7.34
N ALA A 43 4.55 -15.21 -6.11
CA ALA A 43 5.92 -15.36 -5.62
C ALA A 43 6.39 -16.84 -5.67
N MET A 44 5.51 -17.76 -5.32
CA MET A 44 5.81 -19.20 -5.41
C MET A 44 5.84 -19.70 -6.86
N GLU A 45 4.85 -19.31 -7.66
CA GLU A 45 4.76 -19.72 -9.07
C GLU A 45 5.91 -19.17 -9.92
N MET A 46 6.36 -17.93 -9.66
CA MET A 46 7.36 -17.25 -10.48
C MET A 46 8.81 -17.51 -10.04
N ALA A 47 9.01 -18.19 -8.92
CA ALA A 47 10.35 -18.48 -8.38
C ALA A 47 11.24 -19.26 -9.36
N GLU A 48 10.70 -20.27 -10.05
CA GLU A 48 11.42 -21.04 -11.06
C GLU A 48 11.92 -20.19 -12.23
N HIS A 49 11.23 -19.07 -12.51
CA HIS A 49 11.58 -18.12 -13.56
C HIS A 49 12.50 -16.99 -13.07
N LYS A 50 12.97 -17.06 -11.82
CA LYS A 50 13.80 -16.02 -11.18
C LYS A 50 13.12 -14.66 -11.13
N VAL A 51 11.80 -14.63 -11.02
CA VAL A 51 11.00 -13.41 -10.88
C VAL A 51 10.58 -13.29 -9.42
N THR A 52 10.93 -12.17 -8.78
CA THR A 52 10.43 -11.84 -7.45
C THR A 52 9.10 -11.09 -7.56
N VAL A 53 8.20 -11.35 -6.64
CA VAL A 53 6.87 -10.73 -6.61
C VAL A 53 6.63 -10.16 -5.22
N ASN A 54 6.53 -8.84 -5.12
CA ASN A 54 6.31 -8.13 -3.88
C ASN A 54 5.20 -7.08 -4.05
N ALA A 55 4.68 -6.60 -2.95
CA ALA A 55 3.71 -5.52 -2.93
C ALA A 55 4.12 -4.43 -1.93
N TYR A 56 3.63 -3.23 -2.13
CA TYR A 56 3.74 -2.14 -1.19
C TYR A 56 2.34 -1.76 -0.68
N ALA A 57 2.25 -1.42 0.59
CA ALA A 57 0.99 -1.15 1.28
C ALA A 57 1.04 0.23 1.97
N PRO A 58 0.73 1.29 1.23
CA PRO A 58 0.70 2.63 1.80
C PRO A 58 -0.44 2.80 2.81
N GLY A 59 -0.23 3.69 3.78
CA GLY A 59 -1.26 4.26 4.62
C GLY A 59 -1.95 5.45 3.96
N ILE A 60 -2.05 6.56 4.69
CA ILE A 60 -2.64 7.81 4.22
C ILE A 60 -1.59 8.62 3.48
N VAL A 61 -1.74 8.75 2.16
CA VAL A 61 -0.86 9.53 1.29
C VAL A 61 -1.59 10.79 0.85
N GLY A 62 -0.97 11.96 1.04
CA GLY A 62 -1.52 13.25 0.64
C GLY A 62 -1.62 13.37 -0.87
N THR A 63 -2.74 12.96 -1.44
CA THR A 63 -3.04 12.94 -2.88
C THR A 63 -4.48 13.35 -3.12
N ALA A 64 -4.83 13.64 -4.37
CA ALA A 64 -6.19 13.96 -4.79
C ALA A 64 -7.25 12.92 -4.36
N MET A 65 -6.85 11.65 -4.18
CA MET A 65 -7.75 10.63 -3.63
C MET A 65 -8.16 10.97 -2.20
N TRP A 66 -7.24 11.42 -1.37
CA TRP A 66 -7.55 11.80 0.01
C TRP A 66 -8.30 13.12 0.10
N ASP A 67 -8.09 14.04 -0.83
CA ASP A 67 -8.91 15.25 -0.94
C ASP A 67 -10.39 14.90 -1.19
N LEU A 68 -10.64 13.92 -2.08
CA LEU A 68 -11.98 13.42 -2.35
C LEU A 68 -12.57 12.66 -1.14
N ILE A 69 -11.79 11.85 -0.44
CA ILE A 69 -12.22 11.15 0.77
C ILE A 69 -12.60 12.13 1.86
N ASP A 70 -11.77 13.14 2.10
CA ASP A 70 -12.01 14.20 3.08
C ASP A 70 -13.31 14.95 2.78
N GLU A 71 -13.53 15.31 1.51
CA GLU A 71 -14.77 15.95 1.04
C GLU A 71 -16.00 15.06 1.30
N LYS A 72 -15.95 13.80 0.86
CA LYS A 72 -17.08 12.86 0.98
C LYS A 72 -17.41 12.47 2.41
N LEU A 73 -16.42 12.36 3.28
CA LEU A 73 -16.64 12.14 4.70
C LEU A 73 -17.15 13.42 5.38
N GLY A 74 -16.65 14.60 4.98
CA GLY A 74 -17.13 15.89 5.45
C GLY A 74 -18.61 16.10 5.14
N GLU A 75 -19.09 15.76 3.94
CA GLU A 75 -20.51 15.80 3.57
C GLU A 75 -21.40 14.97 4.54
N LYS A 76 -20.90 13.86 5.04
CA LYS A 76 -21.63 12.97 5.96
C LYS A 76 -21.54 13.36 7.42
N THR A 77 -20.42 13.94 7.84
CA THR A 77 -20.12 14.20 9.25
C THR A 77 -20.28 15.67 9.64
N GLY A 78 -20.41 16.58 8.66
CA GLY A 78 -20.40 18.01 8.87
C GLY A 78 -19.00 18.61 9.06
N ALA A 79 -17.93 17.81 8.90
CA ALA A 79 -16.56 18.28 9.01
C ALA A 79 -16.18 19.20 7.82
N LYS A 80 -15.42 20.25 8.10
CA LYS A 80 -14.89 21.13 7.06
C LYS A 80 -13.73 20.46 6.31
N LYS A 81 -13.45 20.97 5.11
CA LYS A 81 -12.32 20.50 4.30
C LYS A 81 -11.02 20.51 5.10
N GLY A 82 -10.32 19.37 5.08
CA GLY A 82 -9.06 19.17 5.80
C GLY A 82 -9.22 18.71 7.26
N GLU A 83 -10.41 18.78 7.85
CA GLU A 83 -10.62 18.36 9.25
C GLU A 83 -10.59 16.84 9.40
N THR A 84 -11.13 16.12 8.43
CA THR A 84 -11.16 14.64 8.48
C THR A 84 -9.75 14.07 8.36
N ILE A 85 -8.97 14.54 7.39
CA ILE A 85 -7.59 14.08 7.21
C ILE A 85 -6.72 14.47 8.40
N LYS A 86 -6.90 15.66 8.97
CA LYS A 86 -6.21 16.12 10.16
C LYS A 86 -6.54 15.25 11.38
N LYS A 87 -7.80 14.90 11.55
CA LYS A 87 -8.23 14.00 12.62
C LYS A 87 -7.58 12.62 12.47
N TYR A 88 -7.65 12.01 11.29
CA TYR A 88 -7.02 10.70 11.06
C TYR A 88 -5.50 10.75 11.25
N THR A 89 -4.85 11.84 10.84
CA THR A 89 -3.42 12.03 11.07
C THR A 89 -3.09 12.01 12.55
N ASN A 90 -3.81 12.78 13.36
CA ASN A 90 -3.56 12.89 14.80
C ASN A 90 -3.91 11.61 15.56
N ASP A 91 -4.99 10.93 15.16
CA ASP A 91 -5.52 9.78 15.90
C ASP A 91 -4.82 8.47 15.54
N LEU A 92 -4.30 8.34 14.32
CA LEU A 92 -3.83 7.06 13.79
C LEU A 92 -2.34 7.03 13.44
N ILE A 93 -1.74 8.13 12.99
CA ILE A 93 -0.37 8.11 12.44
C ILE A 93 0.64 8.43 13.54
N ALA A 94 1.41 7.45 13.96
CA ALA A 94 2.41 7.64 15.01
C ALA A 94 3.46 8.72 14.69
N LEU A 95 3.84 8.87 13.39
CA LEU A 95 4.76 9.91 12.94
C LEU A 95 4.12 11.31 12.84
N GLY A 96 2.82 11.45 13.10
CA GLY A 96 2.11 12.73 13.21
C GLY A 96 1.95 13.51 11.91
N ARG A 97 2.18 12.88 10.76
CA ARG A 97 1.96 13.48 9.43
C ARG A 97 1.43 12.46 8.42
N THR A 98 0.70 12.92 7.42
CA THR A 98 0.44 12.09 6.24
C THR A 98 1.73 11.85 5.46
N SER A 99 1.83 10.75 4.75
CA SER A 99 2.93 10.55 3.82
C SER A 99 2.75 11.39 2.55
N VAL A 100 3.85 11.62 1.86
CA VAL A 100 3.88 12.16 0.50
C VAL A 100 4.22 11.05 -0.48
N PRO A 101 3.96 11.21 -1.79
CA PRO A 101 4.29 10.17 -2.78
C PRO A 101 5.73 9.68 -2.72
N GLU A 102 6.67 10.55 -2.36
CA GLU A 102 8.11 10.26 -2.24
C GLU A 102 8.40 9.25 -1.12
N ASP A 103 7.64 9.29 -0.01
CA ASP A 103 7.77 8.30 1.07
C ASP A 103 7.47 6.88 0.57
N VAL A 104 6.55 6.76 -0.38
CA VAL A 104 6.16 5.48 -0.98
C VAL A 104 7.10 5.08 -2.11
N SER A 105 7.45 6.01 -3.01
CA SER A 105 8.28 5.74 -4.19
C SER A 105 9.68 5.25 -3.83
N SER A 106 10.24 5.67 -2.70
CA SER A 106 11.53 5.19 -2.19
C SER A 106 11.51 3.67 -1.95
N THR A 107 10.46 3.16 -1.32
CA THR A 107 10.28 1.71 -1.12
C THR A 107 10.03 0.98 -2.44
N VAL A 108 9.26 1.56 -3.34
CA VAL A 108 9.03 0.98 -4.69
C VAL A 108 10.33 0.89 -5.46
N SER A 109 11.17 1.93 -5.42
CA SER A 109 12.50 1.94 -6.05
C SER A 109 13.41 0.85 -5.46
N PHE A 110 13.42 0.70 -4.13
CA PHE A 110 14.15 -0.38 -3.46
C PHE A 110 13.66 -1.75 -3.94
N LEU A 111 12.34 -1.99 -3.94
CA LEU A 111 11.77 -3.27 -4.38
C LEU A 111 12.01 -3.56 -5.87
N ALA A 112 12.18 -2.54 -6.70
CA ALA A 112 12.52 -2.67 -8.11
C ALA A 112 14.02 -2.86 -8.36
N SER A 113 14.86 -2.57 -7.37
CA SER A 113 16.32 -2.63 -7.49
C SER A 113 16.88 -4.03 -7.17
N LYS A 114 18.18 -4.19 -7.39
CA LYS A 114 18.93 -5.39 -7.00
C LYS A 114 19.01 -5.59 -5.50
N ASP A 115 18.85 -4.53 -4.71
CA ASP A 115 18.95 -4.59 -3.25
C ASP A 115 17.85 -5.46 -2.62
N SER A 116 16.78 -5.71 -3.38
CA SER A 116 15.67 -6.60 -2.98
C SER A 116 15.69 -7.98 -3.65
N ASP A 117 16.81 -8.43 -4.24
CA ASP A 117 16.87 -9.67 -5.00
C ASP A 117 16.53 -10.94 -4.18
N TYR A 118 16.69 -10.88 -2.87
CA TYR A 118 16.33 -11.99 -1.97
C TYR A 118 14.96 -11.80 -1.27
N MET A 119 14.14 -10.87 -1.78
CA MET A 119 12.80 -10.61 -1.26
C MET A 119 11.74 -11.03 -2.28
N THR A 120 10.83 -11.92 -1.86
CA THR A 120 9.67 -12.29 -2.66
C THR A 120 8.50 -12.67 -1.74
N GLY A 121 7.27 -12.49 -2.21
CA GLY A 121 6.05 -12.78 -1.47
C GLY A 121 5.71 -11.77 -0.37
N GLN A 122 6.44 -10.65 -0.27
CA GLN A 122 6.27 -9.68 0.81
C GLN A 122 5.33 -8.56 0.41
N THR A 123 4.59 -8.06 1.40
CA THR A 123 3.79 -6.83 1.29
C THR A 123 4.30 -5.84 2.34
N ILE A 124 5.02 -4.83 1.88
CA ILE A 124 5.72 -3.88 2.76
C ILE A 124 4.80 -2.72 3.14
N VAL A 125 4.58 -2.55 4.43
CA VAL A 125 3.76 -1.47 4.98
C VAL A 125 4.57 -0.17 5.02
N ILE A 126 3.94 0.93 4.55
CA ILE A 126 4.51 2.28 4.52
C ILE A 126 3.44 3.25 4.99
N ASP A 127 3.26 3.40 6.30
CA ASP A 127 2.07 4.06 6.86
C ASP A 127 2.32 5.01 8.03
N GLY A 128 3.58 5.20 8.41
CA GLY A 128 3.93 6.07 9.53
C GLY A 128 3.49 5.53 10.89
N GLY A 129 3.22 4.22 10.99
CA GLY A 129 2.84 3.56 12.24
C GLY A 129 1.34 3.55 12.52
N ILE A 130 0.51 3.39 11.49
CA ILE A 130 -0.95 3.17 11.65
C ILE A 130 -1.23 1.73 12.04
N ILE A 131 -0.52 0.79 11.43
CA ILE A 131 -0.60 -0.63 11.77
C ILE A 131 0.78 -1.23 11.96
N PHE A 132 0.84 -2.27 12.78
CA PHE A 132 2.04 -3.07 12.99
C PHE A 132 1.74 -4.51 12.57
N THR A 133 2.63 -5.14 11.79
CA THR A 133 2.47 -6.50 11.22
C THR A 133 3.61 -7.41 11.65
#